data_a647d5d61f3ca29c937ff095f219278b
#
_entry.id   a647d5d61f3ca29c937ff095f219278b
#
_cell.length_a   1.000
_cell.length_b   1.000
_cell.length_c   1.000
_cell.angle_alpha   90.00
_cell.angle_beta   90.00
_cell.angle_gamma   90.00
#
_symmetry.space_group_name_H-M   'P 1'
#
loop_
_entity.id
_entity.type
_entity.pdbx_description
1 polymer ?
#
loop_
_entity_poly.entity_id
_entity_poly.type
_entity_poly.pdbx_seq_one_letter_code
_entity_poly.pdbx_strand_id
1 'polypeptide(L)'
;MQTTLKSSVTFTGSGLHTGRIVRMTIQPASAEYGIWFHRTDIEDRDPLVPARWSAVNDTQLCTRIANADGVSVSTIEHVMAALAGCGVHNALVEIDGPEVPLMDGSSAQFVTGILARGLVQLNAPVRVLEILKPVSVTRGDASATLEPSDRFTIDFEIDFSDAAIGYQEKSLDMANGAFVRELCDSRTFCRKADIDAMRAQGKIIGGDVTSAVVVDGDAIMTPGGMRHHDEPVRHKMLDALGDLALAGGPILGRYTGDKAGHALTNLLLHAVFADPTSFRLVECDPSRVSQLPGSGLSDADYSLIAA
;
A
#
# COMPACT_ATOMS: atom_id res chain seq x y z
N MET A 1 0.41 -17.66 12.88
CA MET A 1 1.50 -18.16 12.00
C MET A 1 1.61 -17.24 10.79
N GLN A 2 2.83 -17.01 10.29
CA GLN A 2 3.06 -16.30 9.04
C GLN A 2 2.38 -17.00 7.87
N THR A 3 2.14 -16.28 6.79
CA THR A 3 1.47 -16.77 5.58
C THR A 3 2.23 -16.35 4.33
N THR A 4 2.00 -17.11 3.27
CA THR A 4 2.39 -16.82 1.90
C THR A 4 1.29 -17.27 0.94
N LEU A 5 1.40 -16.94 -0.34
CA LEU A 5 0.48 -17.46 -1.36
C LEU A 5 0.63 -18.98 -1.49
N LYS A 6 -0.46 -19.68 -1.78
CA LYS A 6 -0.42 -21.13 -2.08
C LYS A 6 0.22 -21.43 -3.43
N SER A 7 0.06 -20.54 -4.40
CA SER A 7 0.68 -20.59 -5.73
C SER A 7 0.88 -19.18 -6.29
N SER A 8 1.73 -19.04 -7.31
CA SER A 8 2.01 -17.76 -7.95
C SER A 8 0.80 -17.16 -8.66
N VAL A 9 0.79 -15.82 -8.74
CA VAL A 9 -0.18 -15.03 -9.51
C VAL A 9 0.54 -13.98 -10.36
N THR A 10 0.10 -13.81 -11.60
CA THR A 10 0.70 -12.88 -12.55
C THR A 10 -0.28 -11.79 -12.95
N PHE A 11 0.23 -10.56 -13.02
CA PHE A 11 -0.46 -9.36 -13.48
C PHE A 11 0.31 -8.76 -14.65
N THR A 12 -0.42 -8.17 -15.60
CA THR A 12 0.18 -7.44 -16.73
C THR A 12 -0.58 -6.13 -16.91
N GLY A 13 0.13 -5.04 -17.00
CA GLY A 13 -0.46 -3.72 -17.17
C GLY A 13 0.63 -2.67 -17.40
N SER A 14 0.23 -1.41 -17.60
CA SER A 14 1.15 -0.30 -17.77
C SER A 14 1.49 0.35 -16.43
N GLY A 15 2.74 0.81 -16.28
CA GLY A 15 3.12 1.71 -15.19
C GLY A 15 2.51 3.09 -15.38
N LEU A 16 2.10 3.74 -14.29
CA LEU A 16 1.47 5.08 -14.32
C LEU A 16 2.42 6.14 -14.89
N HIS A 17 3.65 6.16 -14.39
CA HIS A 17 4.62 7.21 -14.72
C HIS A 17 5.41 6.90 -15.99
N THR A 18 5.77 5.64 -16.16
CA THR A 18 6.63 5.20 -17.27
C THR A 18 5.85 4.88 -18.55
N GLY A 19 4.57 4.55 -18.46
CA GLY A 19 3.78 4.06 -19.58
C GLY A 19 4.22 2.70 -20.12
N ARG A 20 5.26 2.07 -19.52
CA ARG A 20 5.76 0.76 -19.96
C ARG A 20 4.79 -0.34 -19.54
N ILE A 21 4.51 -1.24 -20.47
CA ILE A 21 3.82 -2.48 -20.15
C ILE A 21 4.82 -3.36 -19.39
N VAL A 22 4.41 -3.84 -18.22
CA VAL A 22 5.20 -4.70 -17.35
C VAL A 22 4.40 -5.93 -16.97
N ARG A 23 5.13 -7.01 -16.76
CA ARG A 23 4.62 -8.26 -16.21
C ARG A 23 5.17 -8.43 -14.81
N MET A 24 4.27 -8.56 -13.84
CA MET A 24 4.61 -8.76 -12.44
C MET A 24 4.03 -10.08 -11.95
N THR A 25 4.84 -10.90 -11.28
CA THR A 25 4.41 -12.18 -10.70
C THR A 25 4.71 -12.20 -9.21
N ILE A 26 3.70 -12.41 -8.37
CA ILE A 26 3.87 -12.61 -6.94
C ILE A 26 4.07 -14.11 -6.71
N GLN A 27 5.25 -14.49 -6.23
CA GLN A 27 5.65 -15.85 -5.91
C GLN A 27 5.48 -16.14 -4.42
N PRO A 28 5.10 -17.36 -4.02
CA PRO A 28 5.25 -17.81 -2.65
C PRO A 28 6.70 -17.70 -2.16
N ALA A 29 6.88 -17.41 -0.87
CA ALA A 29 8.20 -17.40 -0.26
C ALA A 29 8.20 -18.15 1.07
N SER A 30 9.39 -18.54 1.55
CA SER A 30 9.57 -19.25 2.83
C SER A 30 9.24 -18.36 4.03
N ALA A 31 9.08 -18.98 5.18
CA ALA A 31 8.94 -18.27 6.44
C ALA A 31 10.13 -17.31 6.67
N GLU A 32 9.84 -16.15 7.24
CA GLU A 32 10.81 -15.10 7.58
C GLU A 32 11.52 -14.45 6.37
N TYR A 33 11.04 -14.72 5.15
CA TYR A 33 11.58 -14.11 3.95
C TYR A 33 11.23 -12.61 3.85
N GLY A 34 10.03 -12.23 4.33
CA GLY A 34 9.47 -10.89 4.15
C GLY A 34 9.00 -10.66 2.70
N ILE A 35 8.90 -9.39 2.32
CA ILE A 35 8.51 -9.00 0.95
C ILE A 35 9.75 -8.44 0.22
N TRP A 36 10.03 -9.01 -0.95
CA TRP A 36 11.12 -8.59 -1.83
C TRP A 36 10.62 -8.41 -3.24
N PHE A 37 11.21 -7.43 -3.94
CA PHE A 37 11.05 -7.28 -5.38
C PHE A 37 12.28 -7.81 -6.10
N HIS A 38 12.06 -8.50 -7.23
CA HIS A 38 13.11 -9.01 -8.10
C HIS A 38 12.91 -8.43 -9.50
N ARG A 39 13.81 -7.57 -9.94
CA ARG A 39 13.85 -6.98 -11.30
C ARG A 39 14.43 -7.99 -12.26
N THR A 40 13.55 -8.73 -12.95
CA THR A 40 13.95 -9.82 -13.87
C THR A 40 14.58 -9.32 -15.18
N ASP A 41 14.50 -8.03 -15.46
CA ASP A 41 15.13 -7.36 -16.60
C ASP A 41 16.56 -6.82 -16.29
N ILE A 42 17.06 -7.05 -15.08
CA ILE A 42 18.40 -6.61 -14.63
C ILE A 42 19.29 -7.85 -14.48
N GLU A 43 20.40 -7.87 -15.23
CA GLU A 43 21.36 -8.99 -15.27
C GLU A 43 22.78 -8.59 -14.86
N ASP A 44 23.09 -7.29 -14.83
CA ASP A 44 24.45 -6.73 -14.66
C ASP A 44 24.80 -6.35 -13.20
N ARG A 45 23.84 -6.45 -12.29
CA ARG A 45 23.97 -6.05 -10.86
C ARG A 45 22.88 -6.72 -10.03
N ASP A 46 22.89 -6.49 -8.69
CA ASP A 46 21.91 -7.11 -7.79
C ASP A 46 20.48 -6.69 -8.17
N PRO A 47 19.63 -7.62 -8.65
CA PRO A 47 18.25 -7.33 -9.04
C PRO A 47 17.28 -7.27 -7.88
N LEU A 48 17.69 -7.63 -6.65
CA LEU A 48 16.81 -7.75 -5.49
C LEU A 48 16.66 -6.42 -4.74
N VAL A 49 15.42 -6.00 -4.49
CA VAL A 49 15.09 -4.78 -3.77
C VAL A 49 14.19 -5.12 -2.58
N PRO A 50 14.61 -4.86 -1.32
CA PRO A 50 13.79 -5.17 -0.15
C PRO A 50 12.63 -4.18 -0.01
N ALA A 51 11.42 -4.67 0.24
CA ALA A 51 10.27 -3.82 0.58
C ALA A 51 10.35 -3.39 2.05
N ARG A 52 11.19 -2.40 2.33
CA ARG A 52 11.43 -1.88 3.69
C ARG A 52 11.50 -0.35 3.68
N TRP A 53 11.11 0.25 4.80
CA TRP A 53 11.15 1.70 5.01
C TRP A 53 12.52 2.33 4.70
N SER A 54 13.62 1.63 5.01
CA SER A 54 14.99 2.08 4.78
C SER A 54 15.44 2.00 3.32
N ALA A 55 14.69 1.29 2.47
CA ALA A 55 14.95 1.19 1.04
C ALA A 55 14.18 2.24 0.22
N VAL A 56 13.28 3.00 0.85
CA VAL A 56 12.55 4.08 0.18
C VAL A 56 13.52 5.20 -0.17
N ASN A 57 13.59 5.52 -1.47
CA ASN A 57 14.50 6.55 -1.98
C ASN A 57 13.79 7.69 -2.71
N ASP A 58 12.49 7.57 -2.96
CA ASP A 58 11.66 8.64 -3.50
C ASP A 58 10.20 8.43 -3.06
N THR A 59 9.55 9.55 -2.73
CA THR A 59 8.14 9.59 -2.29
C THR A 59 7.34 10.65 -3.04
N GLN A 60 7.88 11.15 -4.15
CA GLN A 60 7.18 12.11 -4.99
C GLN A 60 6.19 11.38 -5.89
N LEU A 61 4.90 11.58 -5.64
CA LEU A 61 3.75 11.01 -6.36
C LEU A 61 3.50 9.51 -6.13
N CYS A 62 4.48 8.73 -5.69
CA CYS A 62 4.37 7.31 -5.37
C CYS A 62 5.49 6.90 -4.42
N THR A 63 5.41 5.72 -3.86
CA THR A 63 6.51 5.14 -3.08
C THR A 63 7.42 4.34 -4.00
N ARG A 64 8.72 4.74 -4.02
CA ARG A 64 9.78 4.04 -4.74
C ARG A 64 10.83 3.51 -3.77
N ILE A 65 11.17 2.24 -3.93
CA ILE A 65 12.26 1.58 -3.21
C ILE A 65 13.44 1.31 -4.12
N ALA A 66 14.65 1.26 -3.55
CA ALA A 66 15.87 0.92 -4.28
C ALA A 66 16.85 0.16 -3.38
N ASN A 67 17.71 -0.66 -4.02
CA ASN A 67 18.85 -1.29 -3.35
C ASN A 67 20.13 -0.43 -3.47
N ALA A 68 21.22 -0.93 -2.93
CA ALA A 68 22.52 -0.24 -2.93
C ALA A 68 23.11 -0.05 -4.34
N ASP A 69 22.77 -0.91 -5.30
CA ASP A 69 23.21 -0.82 -6.69
C ASP A 69 22.35 0.12 -7.55
N GLY A 70 21.36 0.80 -6.92
CA GLY A 70 20.45 1.72 -7.57
C GLY A 70 19.35 1.06 -8.40
N VAL A 71 19.18 -0.26 -8.31
CA VAL A 71 18.02 -0.96 -8.88
C VAL A 71 16.79 -0.59 -8.09
N SER A 72 15.73 -0.14 -8.77
CA SER A 72 14.54 0.40 -8.11
C SER A 72 13.24 -0.13 -8.68
N VAL A 73 12.18 -0.08 -7.85
CA VAL A 73 10.79 -0.33 -8.22
C VAL A 73 9.94 0.80 -7.64
N SER A 74 9.09 1.40 -8.46
CA SER A 74 8.18 2.49 -8.09
C SER A 74 6.72 2.05 -8.06
N THR A 75 5.86 2.90 -7.46
CA THR A 75 4.40 2.70 -7.35
C THR A 75 4.05 1.38 -6.65
N ILE A 76 4.77 1.10 -5.56
CA ILE A 76 4.63 -0.18 -4.83
C ILE A 76 3.47 -0.18 -3.83
N GLU A 77 2.95 0.99 -3.45
CA GLU A 77 1.97 1.20 -2.39
C GLU A 77 0.72 0.35 -2.55
N HIS A 78 0.16 0.24 -3.76
CA HIS A 78 -1.07 -0.52 -4.00
C HIS A 78 -0.89 -2.03 -3.84
N VAL A 79 0.21 -2.60 -4.38
CA VAL A 79 0.50 -4.03 -4.22
C VAL A 79 0.92 -4.35 -2.78
N MET A 80 1.65 -3.44 -2.11
CA MET A 80 2.00 -3.60 -0.69
C MET A 80 0.75 -3.56 0.20
N ALA A 81 -0.21 -2.66 -0.09
CA ALA A 81 -1.50 -2.63 0.59
C ALA A 81 -2.30 -3.93 0.38
N ALA A 82 -2.30 -4.48 -0.85
CA ALA A 82 -2.96 -5.75 -1.14
C ALA A 82 -2.31 -6.91 -0.36
N LEU A 83 -0.98 -6.99 -0.33
CA LEU A 83 -0.27 -8.02 0.42
C LEU A 83 -0.56 -7.92 1.93
N ALA A 84 -0.41 -6.73 2.51
CA ALA A 84 -0.68 -6.49 3.93
C ALA A 84 -2.15 -6.72 4.27
N GLY A 85 -3.08 -6.18 3.48
CA GLY A 85 -4.52 -6.29 3.69
C GLY A 85 -5.07 -7.71 3.52
N CYS A 86 -4.42 -8.55 2.72
CA CYS A 86 -4.70 -9.99 2.61
C CYS A 86 -3.95 -10.83 3.66
N GLY A 87 -3.07 -10.23 4.47
CA GLY A 87 -2.29 -10.95 5.47
C GLY A 87 -1.16 -11.78 4.88
N VAL A 88 -0.57 -11.39 3.77
CA VAL A 88 0.62 -12.02 3.17
C VAL A 88 1.87 -11.46 3.84
N HIS A 89 2.61 -12.31 4.55
CA HIS A 89 3.82 -11.91 5.28
C HIS A 89 5.10 -12.14 4.48
N ASN A 90 5.08 -13.10 3.54
CA ASN A 90 6.26 -13.49 2.78
C ASN A 90 5.91 -13.66 1.30
N ALA A 91 6.61 -12.96 0.42
CA ALA A 91 6.46 -13.08 -1.02
C ALA A 91 7.69 -12.57 -1.76
N LEU A 92 7.99 -13.15 -2.92
CA LEU A 92 8.90 -12.59 -3.91
C LEU A 92 8.07 -12.02 -5.07
N VAL A 93 8.21 -10.73 -5.33
CA VAL A 93 7.52 -10.03 -6.43
C VAL A 93 8.49 -9.88 -7.59
N GLU A 94 8.39 -10.76 -8.58
CA GLU A 94 9.17 -10.69 -9.82
C GLU A 94 8.53 -9.68 -10.77
N ILE A 95 9.33 -8.78 -11.35
CA ILE A 95 8.84 -7.73 -12.26
C ILE A 95 9.88 -7.44 -13.35
N ASP A 96 9.42 -7.36 -14.59
CA ASP A 96 10.28 -7.11 -15.78
C ASP A 96 10.41 -5.62 -16.15
N GLY A 97 10.17 -4.72 -15.21
CA GLY A 97 10.27 -3.28 -15.41
C GLY A 97 10.36 -2.47 -14.10
N PRO A 98 10.58 -1.15 -14.20
CA PRO A 98 10.91 -0.30 -13.06
C PRO A 98 9.70 0.13 -12.22
N GLU A 99 8.48 -0.25 -12.60
CA GLU A 99 7.26 0.26 -11.98
C GLU A 99 6.19 -0.82 -11.91
N VAL A 100 5.50 -0.93 -10.78
CA VAL A 100 4.35 -1.83 -10.59
C VAL A 100 3.23 -1.42 -11.56
N PRO A 101 2.54 -2.39 -12.22
CA PRO A 101 1.42 -2.05 -13.10
C PRO A 101 0.31 -1.37 -12.32
N LEU A 102 -0.21 -0.25 -12.85
CA LEU A 102 -1.24 0.55 -12.19
C LEU A 102 -2.58 -0.19 -12.06
N MET A 103 -2.85 -1.10 -12.96
CA MET A 103 -4.12 -1.80 -13.11
C MET A 103 -5.29 -0.80 -13.31
N ASP A 104 -6.32 -0.87 -12.47
CA ASP A 104 -7.43 0.07 -12.48
C ASP A 104 -7.24 1.28 -11.54
N GLY A 105 -6.03 1.42 -10.97
CA GLY A 105 -5.69 2.49 -10.02
C GLY A 105 -6.06 2.18 -8.57
N SER A 106 -6.55 0.98 -8.29
CA SER A 106 -6.85 0.46 -6.94
C SER A 106 -6.02 -0.78 -6.62
N SER A 107 -6.25 -1.38 -5.46
CA SER A 107 -5.66 -2.68 -5.09
C SER A 107 -6.55 -3.87 -5.43
N ALA A 108 -7.77 -3.67 -5.94
CA ALA A 108 -8.79 -4.72 -6.09
C ALA A 108 -8.31 -5.90 -6.93
N GLN A 109 -7.64 -5.64 -8.06
CA GLN A 109 -7.17 -6.72 -8.94
C GLN A 109 -6.04 -7.53 -8.29
N PHE A 110 -5.15 -6.89 -7.51
CA PHE A 110 -4.12 -7.61 -6.74
C PHE A 110 -4.77 -8.48 -5.66
N VAL A 111 -5.73 -7.94 -4.91
CA VAL A 111 -6.49 -8.68 -3.90
C VAL A 111 -7.21 -9.87 -4.52
N THR A 112 -7.95 -9.66 -5.61
CA THR A 112 -8.64 -10.73 -6.35
C THR A 112 -7.67 -11.85 -6.75
N GLY A 113 -6.52 -11.48 -7.31
CA GLY A 113 -5.50 -12.44 -7.72
C GLY A 113 -4.92 -13.22 -6.53
N ILE A 114 -4.62 -12.56 -5.42
CA ILE A 114 -4.08 -13.19 -4.20
C ILE A 114 -5.11 -14.15 -3.60
N LEU A 115 -6.35 -13.72 -3.41
CA LEU A 115 -7.42 -14.55 -2.83
C LEU A 115 -7.79 -15.74 -3.71
N ALA A 116 -7.78 -15.57 -5.05
CA ALA A 116 -8.01 -16.67 -6.00
C ALA A 116 -6.95 -17.78 -5.89
N ARG A 117 -5.71 -17.44 -5.51
CA ARG A 117 -4.65 -18.45 -5.28
C ARG A 117 -4.74 -19.09 -3.92
N GLY A 118 -5.35 -18.38 -2.95
CA GLY A 118 -5.40 -18.78 -1.55
C GLY A 118 -4.07 -18.61 -0.84
N LEU A 119 -4.12 -18.66 0.47
CA LEU A 119 -2.96 -18.52 1.34
C LEU A 119 -2.63 -19.85 2.03
N VAL A 120 -1.36 -20.03 2.40
CA VAL A 120 -0.86 -21.14 3.18
C VAL A 120 -0.10 -20.63 4.40
N GLN A 121 -0.31 -21.27 5.54
CA GLN A 121 0.44 -20.97 6.76
C GLN A 121 1.84 -21.58 6.68
N LEU A 122 2.79 -20.82 7.19
CA LEU A 122 4.21 -21.20 7.31
C LEU A 122 4.54 -21.52 8.77
N ASN A 123 5.60 -22.30 8.99
CA ASN A 123 6.02 -22.69 10.33
C ASN A 123 6.90 -21.61 10.99
N ALA A 124 6.34 -20.41 11.15
CA ALA A 124 6.93 -19.31 11.91
C ALA A 124 5.82 -18.43 12.52
N PRO A 125 6.02 -17.87 13.72
CA PRO A 125 5.06 -16.96 14.33
C PRO A 125 5.00 -15.63 13.56
N VAL A 126 3.85 -14.96 13.55
CA VAL A 126 3.76 -13.58 13.11
C VAL A 126 4.45 -12.71 14.16
N ARG A 127 5.35 -11.84 13.71
CA ARG A 127 5.93 -10.78 14.54
C ARG A 127 5.31 -9.45 14.15
N VAL A 128 4.93 -8.67 15.16
CA VAL A 128 4.35 -7.35 14.98
C VAL A 128 5.23 -6.27 15.58
N LEU A 129 5.17 -5.10 14.99
CA LEU A 129 5.75 -3.88 15.52
C LEU A 129 4.73 -3.26 16.49
N GLU A 130 4.91 -3.45 17.79
CA GLU A 130 4.06 -2.83 18.82
C GLU A 130 4.60 -1.44 19.16
N ILE A 131 3.77 -0.42 19.00
CA ILE A 131 4.11 0.98 19.31
C ILE A 131 3.97 1.20 20.82
N LEU A 132 5.00 1.76 21.46
CA LEU A 132 5.09 1.91 22.92
C LEU A 132 4.84 3.34 23.41
N LYS A 133 5.06 4.33 22.54
CA LYS A 133 4.79 5.75 22.82
C LYS A 133 4.44 6.48 21.53
N PRO A 134 3.74 7.62 21.61
CA PRO A 134 3.42 8.42 20.43
C PRO A 134 4.69 8.88 19.71
N VAL A 135 4.69 8.73 18.39
CA VAL A 135 5.70 9.30 17.47
C VAL A 135 4.96 10.09 16.40
N SER A 136 5.33 11.34 16.21
CA SER A 136 4.68 12.25 15.25
C SER A 136 5.70 12.93 14.37
N VAL A 137 5.32 13.19 13.13
CA VAL A 137 6.06 14.00 12.17
C VAL A 137 5.12 14.98 11.49
N THR A 138 5.64 16.15 11.13
CA THR A 138 4.87 17.23 10.50
C THR A 138 5.62 17.81 9.31
N ARG A 139 4.87 18.28 8.30
CA ARG A 139 5.38 19.03 7.16
C ARG A 139 4.35 20.07 6.74
N GLY A 140 4.62 21.35 7.00
CA GLY A 140 3.62 22.42 6.82
C GLY A 140 2.43 22.20 7.77
N ASP A 141 1.22 22.12 7.19
CA ASP A 141 -0.04 21.85 7.88
C ASP A 141 -0.43 20.36 7.89
N ALA A 142 0.41 19.51 7.35
CA ALA A 142 0.16 18.06 7.31
C ALA A 142 0.93 17.33 8.43
N SER A 143 0.34 16.25 8.94
CA SER A 143 0.96 15.42 9.97
C SER A 143 0.70 13.93 9.79
N ALA A 144 1.60 13.12 10.36
CA ALA A 144 1.40 11.69 10.52
C ALA A 144 1.86 11.26 11.91
N THR A 145 1.06 10.43 12.59
CA THR A 145 1.33 9.99 13.96
C THR A 145 1.08 8.49 14.09
N LEU A 146 1.92 7.79 14.86
CA LEU A 146 1.68 6.46 15.37
C LEU A 146 1.62 6.51 16.90
N GLU A 147 0.55 5.97 17.47
CA GLU A 147 0.30 5.91 18.90
C GLU A 147 0.11 4.47 19.38
N PRO A 148 0.39 4.17 20.68
CA PRO A 148 0.12 2.88 21.27
C PRO A 148 -1.36 2.48 21.11
N SER A 149 -1.59 1.25 20.66
CA SER A 149 -2.92 0.63 20.58
C SER A 149 -2.76 -0.89 20.61
N ASP A 150 -3.76 -1.60 21.11
CA ASP A 150 -3.85 -3.06 21.06
C ASP A 150 -4.36 -3.58 19.70
N ARG A 151 -4.69 -2.68 18.77
CA ARG A 151 -5.18 -2.94 17.41
C ARG A 151 -4.40 -2.13 16.39
N PHE A 152 -4.58 -2.48 15.13
CA PHE A 152 -4.14 -1.61 14.04
C PHE A 152 -5.33 -0.82 13.49
N THR A 153 -5.35 0.48 13.80
CA THR A 153 -6.37 1.42 13.32
C THR A 153 -5.71 2.47 12.44
N ILE A 154 -6.37 2.84 11.35
CA ILE A 154 -6.01 3.96 10.50
C ILE A 154 -7.13 5.00 10.59
N ASP A 155 -6.77 6.20 11.03
CA ASP A 155 -7.60 7.41 10.97
C ASP A 155 -6.98 8.34 9.93
N PHE A 156 -7.78 8.82 9.01
CA PHE A 156 -7.27 9.67 7.95
C PHE A 156 -8.23 10.82 7.67
N GLU A 157 -7.68 12.04 7.51
CA GLU A 157 -8.41 13.18 7.01
C GLU A 157 -7.69 13.84 5.84
N ILE A 158 -8.47 14.37 4.93
CA ILE A 158 -8.04 15.15 3.77
C ILE A 158 -8.90 16.39 3.65
N ASP A 159 -8.30 17.46 3.11
CA ASP A 159 -8.98 18.73 2.89
C ASP A 159 -8.47 19.35 1.59
N PHE A 160 -9.29 19.23 0.54
CA PHE A 160 -8.98 19.74 -0.79
C PHE A 160 -9.89 20.92 -1.13
N SER A 161 -9.32 21.93 -1.79
CA SER A 161 -10.08 23.09 -2.28
C SER A 161 -11.06 22.76 -3.41
N ASP A 162 -10.83 21.64 -4.10
CA ASP A 162 -11.74 21.15 -5.15
C ASP A 162 -13.00 20.58 -4.50
N ALA A 163 -14.15 21.19 -4.72
CA ALA A 163 -15.40 20.85 -4.05
C ALA A 163 -15.87 19.43 -4.32
N ALA A 164 -15.45 18.81 -5.42
CA ALA A 164 -15.72 17.40 -5.71
C ALA A 164 -15.00 16.43 -4.75
N ILE A 165 -13.96 16.88 -4.03
CA ILE A 165 -13.29 16.13 -2.96
C ILE A 165 -13.68 16.72 -1.61
N GLY A 166 -13.36 18.01 -1.38
CA GLY A 166 -13.61 18.74 -0.15
C GLY A 166 -12.89 18.16 1.06
N TYR A 167 -13.50 18.35 2.23
CA TYR A 167 -13.07 17.70 3.48
C TYR A 167 -13.67 16.31 3.59
N GLN A 168 -12.84 15.33 3.86
CA GLN A 168 -13.27 13.95 4.13
C GLN A 168 -12.46 13.38 5.28
N GLU A 169 -13.12 12.60 6.13
CA GLU A 169 -12.48 11.86 7.21
C GLU A 169 -12.99 10.41 7.26
N LYS A 170 -12.14 9.48 7.68
CA LYS A 170 -12.50 8.10 7.89
C LYS A 170 -11.61 7.45 8.93
N SER A 171 -12.23 6.62 9.78
CA SER A 171 -11.55 5.77 10.75
C SER A 171 -11.89 4.31 10.48
N LEU A 172 -10.89 3.41 10.53
CA LEU A 172 -11.10 2.00 10.26
C LEU A 172 -10.15 1.13 11.09
N ASP A 173 -10.72 0.19 11.84
CA ASP A 173 -9.98 -0.94 12.41
C ASP A 173 -9.64 -1.90 11.27
N MET A 174 -8.35 -2.17 11.06
CA MET A 174 -7.86 -2.95 9.92
C MET A 174 -8.02 -4.46 10.08
N ALA A 175 -8.58 -4.92 11.22
CA ALA A 175 -8.90 -6.32 11.44
C ALA A 175 -10.09 -6.80 10.60
N ASN A 176 -10.35 -8.09 10.69
CA ASN A 176 -11.56 -8.74 10.15
C ASN A 176 -11.80 -8.48 8.65
N GLY A 177 -10.73 -8.45 7.86
CA GLY A 177 -10.83 -8.25 6.40
C GLY A 177 -11.28 -6.85 5.97
N ALA A 178 -11.20 -5.86 6.87
CA ALA A 178 -11.67 -4.50 6.63
C ALA A 178 -11.06 -3.85 5.39
N PHE A 179 -9.76 -4.07 5.14
CA PHE A 179 -9.11 -3.58 3.92
C PHE A 179 -9.80 -4.06 2.64
N VAL A 180 -10.10 -5.36 2.58
CA VAL A 180 -10.72 -5.99 1.40
C VAL A 180 -12.14 -5.49 1.19
N ARG A 181 -12.90 -5.31 2.28
CA ARG A 181 -14.33 -4.91 2.21
C ARG A 181 -14.54 -3.41 2.03
N GLU A 182 -13.59 -2.58 2.50
CA GLU A 182 -13.82 -1.14 2.63
C GLU A 182 -12.87 -0.30 1.76
N LEU A 183 -11.66 -0.78 1.45
CA LEU A 183 -10.64 0.07 0.88
C LEU A 183 -10.11 -0.40 -0.48
N CYS A 184 -10.01 -1.71 -0.70
CA CYS A 184 -9.19 -2.26 -1.78
C CYS A 184 -9.59 -1.83 -3.19
N ASP A 185 -10.85 -1.46 -3.41
CA ASP A 185 -11.40 -1.02 -4.71
C ASP A 185 -11.36 0.51 -4.91
N SER A 186 -10.85 1.25 -3.92
CA SER A 186 -10.76 2.72 -4.00
C SER A 186 -9.60 3.12 -4.89
N ARG A 187 -9.90 3.84 -5.98
CA ARG A 187 -8.91 4.25 -6.98
C ARG A 187 -8.12 5.46 -6.53
N THR A 188 -6.88 5.55 -7.02
CA THR A 188 -6.09 6.77 -6.94
C THR A 188 -6.84 7.95 -7.56
N PHE A 189 -6.54 9.15 -7.10
CA PHE A 189 -7.21 10.36 -7.57
C PHE A 189 -6.21 11.47 -7.86
N CYS A 190 -6.57 12.36 -8.75
CA CYS A 190 -5.74 13.51 -9.11
C CYS A 190 -6.60 14.66 -9.62
N ARG A 191 -6.06 15.87 -9.49
CA ARG A 191 -6.65 17.07 -10.06
C ARG A 191 -6.21 17.20 -11.51
N LYS A 192 -7.11 17.59 -12.39
CA LYS A 192 -6.81 17.78 -13.82
C LYS A 192 -5.63 18.74 -14.03
N ALA A 193 -5.60 19.85 -13.28
CA ALA A 193 -4.53 20.83 -13.36
C ALA A 193 -3.15 20.21 -13.04
N ASP A 194 -3.09 19.28 -12.08
CA ASP A 194 -1.86 18.59 -11.71
C ASP A 194 -1.43 17.58 -12.78
N ILE A 195 -2.40 16.91 -13.43
CA ILE A 195 -2.12 16.00 -14.57
C ILE A 195 -1.47 16.77 -15.71
N ASP A 196 -2.04 17.92 -16.09
CA ASP A 196 -1.51 18.72 -17.19
C ASP A 196 -0.08 19.22 -16.91
N ALA A 197 0.17 19.66 -15.66
CA ALA A 197 1.49 20.06 -15.22
C ALA A 197 2.49 18.90 -15.19
N MET A 198 2.09 17.71 -14.75
CA MET A 198 2.93 16.51 -14.70
C MET A 198 3.22 15.95 -16.10
N ARG A 199 2.23 15.93 -17.00
CA ARG A 199 2.44 15.53 -18.39
C ARG A 199 3.40 16.44 -19.12
N ALA A 200 3.34 17.74 -18.87
CA ALA A 200 4.31 18.71 -19.41
C ALA A 200 5.75 18.42 -18.95
N GLN A 201 5.92 17.72 -17.81
CA GLN A 201 7.20 17.28 -17.27
C GLN A 201 7.58 15.84 -17.70
N GLY A 202 6.81 15.19 -18.58
CA GLY A 202 7.03 13.82 -19.01
C GLY A 202 6.69 12.76 -17.98
N LYS A 203 5.83 13.08 -16.99
CA LYS A 203 5.30 12.15 -15.97
C LYS A 203 3.86 11.74 -16.31
N ILE A 204 3.34 10.70 -15.66
CA ILE A 204 1.96 10.18 -15.83
C ILE A 204 1.67 9.87 -17.32
N ILE A 205 2.58 9.14 -17.96
CA ILE A 205 2.49 8.81 -19.39
C ILE A 205 1.50 7.67 -19.61
N GLY A 206 1.39 6.73 -18.65
CA GLY A 206 0.63 5.49 -18.80
C GLY A 206 -0.76 5.49 -18.17
N GLY A 207 -1.14 6.53 -17.43
CA GLY A 207 -2.47 6.65 -16.83
C GLY A 207 -3.53 7.16 -17.81
N ASP A 208 -4.72 6.58 -17.74
CA ASP A 208 -5.90 7.07 -18.43
C ASP A 208 -7.00 7.53 -17.43
N VAL A 209 -8.07 8.13 -17.96
CA VAL A 209 -9.17 8.66 -17.13
C VAL A 209 -10.01 7.56 -16.45
N THR A 210 -9.78 6.29 -16.75
CA THR A 210 -10.49 5.16 -16.14
C THR A 210 -9.73 4.55 -14.97
N SER A 211 -8.40 4.75 -14.92
CA SER A 211 -7.50 4.22 -13.89
C SER A 211 -7.27 5.19 -12.71
N ALA A 212 -8.00 6.29 -12.67
CA ALA A 212 -7.95 7.26 -11.57
C ALA A 212 -9.27 8.05 -11.48
N VAL A 213 -9.57 8.57 -10.29
CA VAL A 213 -10.60 9.58 -10.14
C VAL A 213 -9.99 10.94 -10.49
N VAL A 214 -10.38 11.50 -11.64
CA VAL A 214 -9.92 12.81 -12.11
C VAL A 214 -10.93 13.87 -11.73
N VAL A 215 -10.47 14.92 -11.05
CA VAL A 215 -11.29 16.01 -10.53
C VAL A 215 -10.91 17.33 -11.19
N ASP A 216 -11.92 18.15 -11.53
CA ASP A 216 -11.76 19.51 -12.04
C ASP A 216 -12.75 20.45 -11.31
N GLY A 217 -12.29 21.05 -10.20
CA GLY A 217 -13.10 21.90 -9.34
C GLY A 217 -14.24 21.14 -8.64
N ASP A 218 -15.47 21.36 -9.07
CA ASP A 218 -16.69 20.69 -8.56
C ASP A 218 -17.11 19.46 -9.39
N ALA A 219 -16.40 19.18 -10.48
CA ALA A 219 -16.74 18.11 -11.41
C ALA A 219 -15.81 16.89 -11.28
N ILE A 220 -16.40 15.69 -11.40
CA ILE A 220 -15.68 14.43 -11.55
C ILE A 220 -15.65 14.10 -13.04
N MET A 221 -14.43 14.05 -13.61
CA MET A 221 -14.22 13.82 -15.04
C MET A 221 -14.18 12.34 -15.40
N THR A 222 -13.96 11.46 -14.41
CA THR A 222 -13.88 10.03 -14.63
C THR A 222 -15.24 9.45 -15.03
N PRO A 223 -15.33 8.68 -16.14
CA PRO A 223 -16.55 8.01 -16.53
C PRO A 223 -17.10 7.11 -15.41
N GLY A 224 -18.39 7.23 -15.13
CA GLY A 224 -19.05 6.51 -14.04
C GLY A 224 -18.87 7.13 -12.64
N GLY A 225 -18.10 8.21 -12.51
CA GLY A 225 -17.90 8.90 -11.24
C GLY A 225 -17.03 8.14 -10.23
N MET A 226 -17.25 8.42 -8.95
CA MET A 226 -16.60 7.72 -7.82
C MET A 226 -17.31 6.39 -7.54
N ARG A 227 -16.56 5.37 -7.10
CA ARG A 227 -17.09 4.08 -6.61
C ARG A 227 -17.73 4.24 -5.22
N HIS A 228 -17.14 5.10 -4.39
CA HIS A 228 -17.61 5.48 -3.07
C HIS A 228 -17.65 7.00 -2.97
N HIS A 229 -18.62 7.56 -2.24
CA HIS A 229 -18.70 9.02 -2.04
C HIS A 229 -17.46 9.61 -1.37
N ASP A 230 -16.74 8.78 -0.59
CA ASP A 230 -15.52 9.05 0.15
C ASP A 230 -14.30 8.32 -0.45
N GLU A 231 -14.33 8.01 -1.77
CA GLU A 231 -13.26 7.26 -2.45
C GLU A 231 -11.87 7.90 -2.26
N PRO A 232 -11.70 9.24 -2.30
CA PRO A 232 -10.39 9.86 -2.07
C PRO A 232 -9.78 9.56 -0.70
N VAL A 233 -10.52 9.69 0.40
CA VAL A 233 -9.96 9.39 1.73
C VAL A 233 -9.73 7.89 1.91
N ARG A 234 -10.58 7.03 1.35
CA ARG A 234 -10.36 5.57 1.34
C ARG A 234 -9.07 5.21 0.61
N HIS A 235 -8.81 5.84 -0.53
CA HIS A 235 -7.56 5.62 -1.25
C HIS A 235 -6.34 6.07 -0.44
N LYS A 236 -6.41 7.22 0.25
CA LYS A 236 -5.33 7.65 1.15
C LYS A 236 -5.07 6.68 2.29
N MET A 237 -6.10 6.01 2.81
CA MET A 237 -5.95 4.94 3.80
C MET A 237 -5.31 3.68 3.20
N LEU A 238 -5.66 3.34 1.94
CA LEU A 238 -5.04 2.26 1.18
C LEU A 238 -3.54 2.52 1.00
N ASP A 239 -3.16 3.71 0.53
CA ASP A 239 -1.77 4.14 0.41
C ASP A 239 -1.02 4.03 1.74
N ALA A 240 -1.63 4.55 2.82
CA ALA A 240 -1.02 4.50 4.14
C ALA A 240 -0.77 3.07 4.62
N LEU A 241 -1.71 2.13 4.39
CA LEU A 241 -1.50 0.71 4.71
C LEU A 241 -0.32 0.13 3.94
N GLY A 242 -0.22 0.42 2.64
CA GLY A 242 0.88 -0.05 1.79
C GLY A 242 2.24 0.49 2.22
N ASP A 243 2.30 1.79 2.52
CA ASP A 243 3.52 2.44 3.01
C ASP A 243 3.93 1.95 4.40
N LEU A 244 2.96 1.77 5.31
CA LEU A 244 3.20 1.25 6.66
C LEU A 244 3.64 -0.22 6.66
N ALA A 245 3.25 -1.01 5.65
CA ALA A 245 3.74 -2.39 5.48
C ALA A 245 5.26 -2.46 5.28
N LEU A 246 5.90 -1.36 4.86
CA LEU A 246 7.36 -1.23 4.77
C LEU A 246 8.05 -1.25 6.13
N ALA A 247 7.32 -1.22 7.25
CA ALA A 247 7.87 -1.49 8.58
C ALA A 247 8.45 -2.91 8.71
N GLY A 248 8.13 -3.81 7.75
CA GLY A 248 8.63 -5.19 7.71
C GLY A 248 7.76 -6.20 8.45
N GLY A 249 6.59 -5.79 8.90
CA GLY A 249 5.57 -6.63 9.54
C GLY A 249 4.34 -5.81 9.94
N PRO A 250 3.25 -6.46 10.37
CA PRO A 250 2.06 -5.77 10.86
C PRO A 250 2.40 -4.87 12.05
N ILE A 251 1.65 -3.77 12.18
CA ILE A 251 1.79 -2.80 13.27
C ILE A 251 0.65 -3.03 14.29
N LEU A 252 0.94 -2.97 15.58
CA LEU A 252 -0.03 -2.74 16.65
C LEU A 252 0.12 -1.30 17.11
N GLY A 253 -0.82 -0.46 16.71
CA GLY A 253 -0.79 0.97 16.93
C GLY A 253 -1.93 1.65 16.18
N ARG A 254 -2.20 2.88 16.53
CA ARG A 254 -3.13 3.76 15.85
C ARG A 254 -2.33 4.71 14.96
N TYR A 255 -2.54 4.63 13.66
CA TYR A 255 -2.02 5.61 12.71
C TYR A 255 -3.06 6.71 12.50
N THR A 256 -2.63 7.96 12.59
CA THR A 256 -3.43 9.13 12.23
C THR A 256 -2.70 9.92 11.15
N GLY A 257 -3.35 10.09 10.00
CA GLY A 257 -2.85 10.90 8.89
C GLY A 257 -3.75 12.12 8.67
N ASP A 258 -3.22 13.30 8.94
CA ASP A 258 -3.85 14.58 8.60
C ASP A 258 -3.16 15.13 7.36
N LYS A 259 -3.86 15.16 6.21
CA LYS A 259 -3.33 15.55 4.89
C LYS A 259 -2.03 14.83 4.52
N ALA A 260 -1.79 13.68 5.12
CA ALA A 260 -0.56 12.91 4.96
C ALA A 260 -0.46 12.26 3.58
N GLY A 261 0.75 11.89 3.21
CA GLY A 261 1.07 11.16 1.99
C GLY A 261 2.35 10.36 2.18
N HIS A 262 2.83 9.69 1.13
CA HIS A 262 3.99 8.79 1.16
C HIS A 262 5.20 9.37 1.89
N ALA A 263 5.51 10.66 1.66
CA ALA A 263 6.65 11.33 2.29
C ALA A 263 6.53 11.40 3.82
N LEU A 264 5.34 11.73 4.36
CA LEU A 264 5.12 11.79 5.80
C LEU A 264 5.06 10.40 6.44
N THR A 265 4.41 9.43 5.79
CA THR A 265 4.35 8.05 6.27
C THR A 265 5.76 7.43 6.33
N ASN A 266 6.59 7.64 5.31
CA ASN A 266 7.98 7.18 5.33
C ASN A 266 8.81 7.90 6.40
N LEU A 267 8.68 9.23 6.52
CA LEU A 267 9.36 10.01 7.57
C LEU A 267 8.96 9.53 8.96
N LEU A 268 7.70 9.19 9.17
CA LEU A 268 7.20 8.63 10.43
C LEU A 268 7.86 7.28 10.75
N LEU A 269 7.97 6.38 9.77
CA LEU A 269 8.69 5.12 9.96
C LEU A 269 10.17 5.35 10.30
N HIS A 270 10.83 6.30 9.63
CA HIS A 270 12.20 6.69 10.00
C HIS A 270 12.27 7.19 11.45
N ALA A 271 11.32 8.00 11.90
CA ALA A 271 11.29 8.50 13.28
C ALA A 271 11.04 7.37 14.30
N VAL A 272 10.14 6.43 14.00
CA VAL A 272 9.90 5.25 14.84
C VAL A 272 11.18 4.42 14.98
N PHE A 273 11.81 4.06 13.87
CA PHE A 273 13.01 3.20 13.88
C PHE A 273 14.29 3.89 14.38
N ALA A 274 14.32 5.22 14.38
CA ALA A 274 15.42 6.00 14.98
C ALA A 274 15.40 5.97 16.52
N ASP A 275 14.25 5.66 17.13
CA ASP A 275 14.09 5.60 18.58
C ASP A 275 13.70 4.18 19.04
N PRO A 276 14.68 3.36 19.46
CA PRO A 276 14.40 1.98 19.90
C PRO A 276 13.46 1.87 21.12
N THR A 277 13.16 2.98 21.81
CA THR A 277 12.22 2.99 22.93
C THR A 277 10.78 3.24 22.49
N SER A 278 10.54 3.57 21.22
CA SER A 278 9.22 3.85 20.67
C SER A 278 8.45 2.60 20.26
N PHE A 279 9.15 1.48 20.08
CA PHE A 279 8.54 0.22 19.62
C PHE A 279 9.23 -1.00 20.21
N ARG A 280 8.58 -2.14 20.04
CA ARG A 280 9.20 -3.47 20.20
C ARG A 280 8.64 -4.45 19.19
N LEU A 281 9.45 -5.46 18.84
CA LEU A 281 8.98 -6.60 18.04
C LEU A 281 8.45 -7.68 18.97
N VAL A 282 7.23 -8.12 18.76
CA VAL A 282 6.54 -9.10 19.61
C VAL A 282 6.00 -10.22 18.75
N GLU A 283 6.17 -11.46 19.18
CA GLU A 283 5.47 -12.60 18.59
C GLU A 283 4.00 -12.57 18.99
N CYS A 284 3.12 -12.71 17.99
CA CYS A 284 1.67 -12.70 18.23
C CYS A 284 1.20 -14.05 18.74
N ASP A 285 0.48 -14.02 19.84
CA ASP A 285 -0.42 -15.11 20.21
C ASP A 285 -1.65 -15.17 19.27
N PRO A 286 -2.39 -16.30 19.27
CA PRO A 286 -3.54 -16.47 18.37
C PRO A 286 -4.62 -15.40 18.51
N SER A 287 -4.81 -14.82 19.70
CA SER A 287 -5.82 -13.78 19.92
C SER A 287 -5.44 -12.47 19.25
N ARG A 288 -4.16 -12.10 19.28
CA ARG A 288 -3.65 -10.93 18.59
C ARG A 288 -3.62 -11.10 17.08
N VAL A 289 -3.32 -12.31 16.57
CA VAL A 289 -3.35 -12.60 15.12
C VAL A 289 -4.74 -12.32 14.55
N SER A 290 -5.81 -12.60 15.29
CA SER A 290 -7.18 -12.34 14.84
C SER A 290 -7.50 -10.84 14.67
N GLN A 291 -6.67 -9.95 15.19
CA GLN A 291 -6.84 -8.49 15.13
C GLN A 291 -5.93 -7.83 14.07
N LEU A 292 -5.17 -8.63 13.33
CA LEU A 292 -4.28 -8.13 12.28
C LEU A 292 -5.01 -8.02 10.93
N PRO A 293 -4.53 -7.17 10.00
CA PRO A 293 -4.99 -7.16 8.62
C PRO A 293 -4.93 -8.56 7.99
N GLY A 294 -5.90 -8.87 7.13
CA GLY A 294 -6.05 -10.19 6.50
C GLY A 294 -6.70 -11.26 7.38
N SER A 295 -6.83 -11.05 8.68
CA SER A 295 -7.61 -11.93 9.54
C SER A 295 -9.10 -11.82 9.25
N GLY A 296 -9.84 -12.93 9.32
CA GLY A 296 -11.29 -12.97 9.09
C GLY A 296 -11.72 -12.89 7.63
N LEU A 297 -10.80 -13.00 6.68
CA LEU A 297 -11.12 -13.15 5.26
C LEU A 297 -11.74 -14.53 5.00
N SER A 298 -12.69 -14.57 4.08
CA SER A 298 -13.47 -15.76 3.69
C SER A 298 -13.68 -15.83 2.18
N ASP A 299 -14.16 -16.96 1.69
CA ASP A 299 -14.50 -17.13 0.26
C ASP A 299 -15.58 -16.13 -0.20
N ALA A 300 -16.42 -15.61 0.72
CA ALA A 300 -17.40 -14.59 0.40
C ALA A 300 -16.73 -13.25 0.02
N ASP A 301 -15.59 -12.92 0.63
CA ASP A 301 -14.86 -11.70 0.32
C ASP A 301 -14.26 -11.73 -1.10
N TYR A 302 -13.79 -12.91 -1.54
CA TYR A 302 -13.38 -13.12 -2.93
C TYR A 302 -14.53 -12.87 -3.92
N SER A 303 -15.71 -13.38 -3.61
CA SER A 303 -16.89 -13.24 -4.49
C SER A 303 -17.35 -11.78 -4.61
N LEU A 304 -17.17 -10.96 -3.57
CA LEU A 304 -17.54 -9.56 -3.59
C LEU A 304 -16.64 -8.71 -4.52
N ILE A 305 -15.37 -9.09 -4.66
CA ILE A 305 -14.41 -8.30 -5.44
C ILE A 305 -14.34 -8.80 -6.89
N ALA A 306 -14.66 -10.07 -7.12
CA ALA A 306 -14.64 -10.69 -8.45
C ALA A 306 -15.91 -10.37 -9.28
N ALA A 307 -16.94 -9.79 -8.68
CA ALA A 307 -18.21 -9.41 -9.33
C ALA A 307 -18.14 -7.99 -9.92
#